data_426252b983ff71b9032cc6dd59c77f3d
#
_entry.id   426252b983ff71b9032cc6dd59c77f3d
#
_cell.length_a   1.000
_cell.length_b   1.000
_cell.length_c   1.000
_cell.angle_alpha   90.00
_cell.angle_beta   90.00
_cell.angle_gamma   90.00
#
_symmetry.space_group_name_H-M   'P 1'
#
loop_
_entity.id
_entity.type
_entity.pdbx_description
1 polymer ?
#
loop_
_entity_poly.entity_id
_entity_poly.type
_entity_poly.pdbx_seq_one_letter_code
_entity_poly.pdbx_strand_id
1 'polypeptide(L)'
;MLFEANFDSPKHENGHFCAFKAIFAIKQEPTMLKLQTPVADGPCRVGISYNDKIMMLGSCFSENIGRQLENFGFDVCINPFGTLYNPMSILHSIERLIEGRPFTEADCIQIGAGDTRWCSFSHHTSFASDSIEAFLVKANTALESARSRFLECNKVIITLGTSWCFRHRTSGRIVSNCLKQPASDFLRLRLSCDEV
;
A
#
# COMPACT_ATOMS: atom_id res chain seq x y z
N MET A 1 -3.51 -36.53 12.12
CA MET A 1 -3.29 -37.61 13.07
C MET A 1 -4.66 -37.92 13.67
N LEU A 2 -5.31 -38.95 13.15
CA LEU A 2 -6.64 -39.39 13.57
C LEU A 2 -6.45 -40.34 14.74
N PHE A 3 -7.08 -40.07 15.88
CA PHE A 3 -7.21 -41.03 16.95
C PHE A 3 -8.65 -41.59 16.93
N GLU A 4 -8.77 -42.83 16.50
CA GLU A 4 -9.94 -43.65 16.76
C GLU A 4 -9.79 -44.27 18.13
N ALA A 5 -10.70 -43.99 19.01
CA ALA A 5 -10.83 -44.71 20.28
C ALA A 5 -12.00 -45.69 20.17
N ASN A 6 -11.66 -46.97 20.01
CA ASN A 6 -12.59 -48.07 20.18
C ASN A 6 -12.85 -48.25 21.66
N PHE A 7 -14.10 -48.15 22.08
CA PHE A 7 -14.56 -48.62 23.41
C PHE A 7 -15.46 -49.83 23.21
N ASP A 8 -14.91 -51.01 23.58
CA ASP A 8 -15.68 -52.22 23.78
C ASP A 8 -16.68 -52.08 24.94
N SER A 9 -17.89 -52.55 24.70
CA SER A 9 -18.98 -52.55 25.66
C SER A 9 -18.95 -53.79 26.54
N PRO A 10 -19.17 -53.69 27.87
CA PRO A 10 -19.61 -54.80 28.65
C PRO A 10 -21.16 -54.84 28.71
N LYS A 11 -21.71 -56.01 28.42
CA LYS A 11 -23.08 -56.39 28.71
C LYS A 11 -23.27 -56.52 30.23
N HIS A 12 -24.29 -55.92 30.81
CA HIS A 12 -25.24 -56.57 31.71
C HIS A 12 -26.25 -55.59 32.34
N GLU A 13 -27.53 -55.95 32.12
CA GLU A 13 -28.70 -56.00 32.99
C GLU A 13 -29.19 -54.75 33.76
N ASN A 14 -30.47 -54.51 33.51
CA ASN A 14 -31.51 -53.97 34.37
C ASN A 14 -31.61 -52.46 34.64
N GLY A 15 -32.61 -51.90 33.99
CA GLY A 15 -33.59 -51.05 34.61
C GLY A 15 -33.17 -49.64 35.05
N HIS A 16 -33.80 -48.65 34.44
CA HIS A 16 -33.84 -47.26 34.89
C HIS A 16 -32.60 -46.38 34.65
N PHE A 17 -32.23 -46.22 33.41
CA PHE A 17 -31.36 -45.10 33.03
C PHE A 17 -31.63 -44.62 31.58
N CYS A 18 -32.89 -44.25 31.31
CA CYS A 18 -33.27 -43.81 29.98
C CYS A 18 -33.62 -42.33 29.88
N ALA A 19 -33.29 -41.51 30.90
CA ALA A 19 -33.63 -40.09 30.85
C ALA A 19 -32.44 -39.12 30.82
N PHE A 20 -31.20 -39.62 30.90
CA PHE A 20 -30.01 -38.73 30.94
C PHE A 20 -29.14 -38.73 29.69
N LYS A 21 -29.49 -39.52 28.66
CA LYS A 21 -28.71 -39.57 27.41
C LYS A 21 -29.12 -38.56 26.35
N ALA A 22 -30.18 -37.79 26.55
CA ALA A 22 -30.70 -36.85 25.57
C ALA A 22 -30.14 -35.41 25.67
N ILE A 23 -29.32 -35.09 26.66
CA ILE A 23 -28.86 -33.71 26.90
C ILE A 23 -27.43 -33.48 26.44
N PHE A 24 -26.67 -34.50 26.08
CA PHE A 24 -25.25 -34.30 25.66
C PHE A 24 -24.95 -34.63 24.20
N ALA A 25 -25.91 -34.56 23.31
CA ALA A 25 -25.71 -34.76 21.89
C ALA A 25 -25.95 -33.49 21.08
N ILE A 26 -25.67 -32.30 21.59
CA ILE A 26 -25.33 -31.16 20.77
C ILE A 26 -23.84 -31.27 20.51
N LYS A 27 -23.46 -32.07 19.47
CA LYS A 27 -22.17 -31.86 18.81
C LYS A 27 -22.22 -30.49 18.21
N GLN A 28 -21.88 -29.46 18.99
CA GLN A 28 -21.35 -28.25 18.41
C GLN A 28 -20.00 -28.66 17.79
N GLU A 29 -20.02 -28.92 16.50
CA GLU A 29 -18.77 -28.88 15.73
C GLU A 29 -18.18 -27.49 16.00
N PRO A 30 -16.93 -27.39 16.47
CA PRO A 30 -16.30 -26.11 16.58
C PRO A 30 -16.31 -25.51 15.18
N THR A 31 -17.13 -24.49 14.98
CA THR A 31 -17.06 -23.67 13.78
C THR A 31 -15.66 -23.05 13.81
N MET A 32 -14.70 -23.72 13.20
CA MET A 32 -13.37 -23.15 13.01
C MET A 32 -13.58 -21.86 12.23
N LEU A 33 -13.38 -20.74 12.88
CA LEU A 33 -13.34 -19.44 12.23
C LEU A 33 -12.34 -19.54 11.08
N LYS A 34 -12.86 -19.54 9.86
CA LYS A 34 -12.03 -19.59 8.67
C LYS A 34 -11.38 -18.21 8.52
N LEU A 35 -10.19 -18.05 9.09
CA LEU A 35 -9.42 -16.80 9.07
C LEU A 35 -8.78 -16.50 7.69
N GLN A 36 -9.03 -17.36 6.70
CA GLN A 36 -8.54 -17.20 5.34
C GLN A 36 -9.70 -17.21 4.35
N THR A 37 -9.72 -16.22 3.49
CA THR A 37 -10.56 -16.23 2.29
C THR A 37 -9.71 -16.75 1.15
N PRO A 38 -9.98 -17.96 0.61
CA PRO A 38 -9.27 -18.42 -0.58
C PRO A 38 -9.58 -17.48 -1.74
N VAL A 39 -8.56 -16.91 -2.32
CA VAL A 39 -8.67 -16.18 -3.59
C VAL A 39 -8.43 -17.19 -4.71
N ALA A 40 -9.40 -17.36 -5.59
CA ALA A 40 -9.22 -18.17 -6.78
C ALA A 40 -8.38 -17.34 -7.78
N ASP A 41 -7.08 -17.59 -7.79
CA ASP A 41 -6.19 -16.98 -8.76
C ASP A 41 -6.44 -17.63 -10.13
N GLY A 42 -6.97 -16.84 -11.07
CA GLY A 42 -6.95 -17.18 -12.47
C GLY A 42 -5.52 -17.17 -13.02
N PRO A 43 -5.28 -17.67 -14.24
CA PRO A 43 -3.96 -17.62 -14.84
C PRO A 43 -3.47 -16.18 -14.91
N CYS A 44 -2.24 -15.94 -14.46
CA CYS A 44 -1.61 -14.62 -14.52
C CYS A 44 -1.56 -14.14 -15.98
N ARG A 45 -2.21 -13.00 -16.26
CA ARG A 45 -2.26 -12.42 -17.62
C ARG A 45 -1.08 -11.51 -17.91
N VAL A 46 -0.30 -11.16 -16.88
CA VAL A 46 0.84 -10.26 -17.00
C VAL A 46 2.09 -11.01 -16.57
N GLY A 47 2.95 -11.29 -17.55
CA GLY A 47 4.29 -11.80 -17.29
C GLY A 47 5.28 -10.66 -17.09
N ILE A 48 6.26 -10.87 -16.22
CA ILE A 48 7.46 -10.03 -16.10
C ILE A 48 8.68 -10.89 -16.40
N SER A 49 9.68 -10.30 -17.04
CA SER A 49 10.93 -10.93 -17.43
C SER A 49 12.13 -10.04 -17.08
N TYR A 50 13.33 -10.58 -17.11
CA TYR A 50 14.56 -9.82 -16.86
C TYR A 50 14.87 -8.77 -17.95
N ASN A 51 14.17 -8.82 -19.09
CA ASN A 51 14.29 -7.79 -20.14
C ASN A 51 13.31 -6.63 -19.93
N ASP A 52 12.41 -6.73 -18.96
CA ASP A 52 11.46 -5.65 -18.68
C ASP A 52 12.10 -4.55 -17.85
N LYS A 53 11.81 -3.31 -18.22
CA LYS A 53 12.09 -2.11 -17.43
C LYS A 53 10.83 -1.76 -16.66
N ILE A 54 10.88 -1.88 -15.35
CA ILE A 54 9.69 -1.82 -14.49
C ILE A 54 9.69 -0.51 -13.70
N MET A 55 8.58 0.23 -13.74
CA MET A 55 8.31 1.34 -12.82
C MET A 55 7.29 0.87 -11.78
N MET A 56 7.61 1.02 -10.50
CA MET A 56 6.69 0.73 -9.39
C MET A 56 6.33 2.00 -8.65
N LEU A 57 5.03 2.27 -8.54
CA LEU A 57 4.48 3.44 -7.85
C LEU A 57 3.45 3.02 -6.82
N GLY A 58 3.51 3.58 -5.64
CA GLY A 58 2.45 3.38 -4.65
C GLY A 58 2.92 3.21 -3.21
N SER A 59 2.23 2.31 -2.50
CA SER A 59 2.38 2.10 -1.07
C SER A 59 3.70 1.43 -0.68
N CYS A 60 3.88 1.19 0.62
CA CYS A 60 5.00 0.39 1.13
C CYS A 60 5.05 -1.05 0.54
N PHE A 61 3.93 -1.54 -0.01
CA PHE A 61 3.92 -2.81 -0.74
C PHE A 61 4.77 -2.71 -2.01
N SER A 62 4.61 -1.63 -2.82
CA SER A 62 5.50 -1.36 -3.98
C SER A 62 6.95 -1.27 -3.56
N GLU A 63 7.24 -0.62 -2.44
CA GLU A 63 8.59 -0.52 -1.90
C GLU A 63 9.20 -1.90 -1.61
N ASN A 64 8.46 -2.73 -0.85
CA ASN A 64 8.97 -4.04 -0.41
C ASN A 64 9.09 -5.04 -1.57
N ILE A 65 8.08 -5.13 -2.43
CA ILE A 65 8.12 -6.04 -3.59
C ILE A 65 9.15 -5.55 -4.62
N GLY A 66 9.22 -4.24 -4.86
CA GLY A 66 10.21 -3.67 -5.77
C GLY A 66 11.64 -4.01 -5.34
N ARG A 67 11.96 -3.86 -4.05
CA ARG A 67 13.28 -4.25 -3.51
C ARG A 67 13.57 -5.75 -3.68
N GLN A 68 12.56 -6.61 -3.53
CA GLN A 68 12.73 -8.03 -3.79
C GLN A 68 13.02 -8.30 -5.27
N LEU A 69 12.29 -7.66 -6.18
CA LEU A 69 12.54 -7.78 -7.61
C LEU A 69 13.95 -7.28 -7.97
N GLU A 70 14.38 -6.15 -7.42
CA GLU A 70 15.73 -5.62 -7.58
C GLU A 70 16.80 -6.61 -7.08
N ASN A 71 16.60 -7.23 -5.91
CA ASN A 71 17.47 -8.26 -5.36
C ASN A 71 17.53 -9.53 -6.24
N PHE A 72 16.47 -9.82 -6.99
CA PHE A 72 16.45 -10.91 -7.98
C PHE A 72 17.00 -10.50 -9.35
N GLY A 73 17.49 -9.28 -9.49
CA GLY A 73 18.15 -8.80 -10.71
C GLY A 73 17.24 -8.21 -11.77
N PHE A 74 15.98 -7.90 -11.43
CA PHE A 74 15.09 -7.14 -12.31
C PHE A 74 15.47 -5.67 -12.36
N ASP A 75 15.27 -5.03 -13.52
CA ASP A 75 15.45 -3.59 -13.69
C ASP A 75 14.20 -2.83 -13.22
N VAL A 76 14.23 -2.34 -11.98
CA VAL A 76 13.08 -1.72 -11.32
C VAL A 76 13.40 -0.32 -10.85
N CYS A 77 12.53 0.65 -11.13
CA CYS A 77 12.52 1.96 -10.50
C CYS A 77 11.37 2.00 -9.47
N ILE A 78 11.70 2.25 -8.22
CA ILE A 78 10.77 2.09 -7.10
C ILE A 78 10.49 3.46 -6.48
N ASN A 79 9.21 3.86 -6.44
CA ASN A 79 8.70 5.01 -5.69
C ASN A 79 9.61 6.26 -5.76
N PRO A 80 9.85 6.84 -6.93
CA PRO A 80 10.85 7.90 -7.12
C PRO A 80 10.60 9.16 -6.29
N PHE A 81 9.37 9.39 -5.82
CA PHE A 81 9.00 10.48 -4.92
C PHE A 81 8.71 10.00 -3.48
N GLY A 82 9.11 8.75 -3.19
CA GLY A 82 8.79 8.02 -1.97
C GLY A 82 7.42 7.36 -2.02
N THR A 83 7.05 6.68 -0.93
CA THR A 83 5.78 5.93 -0.85
C THR A 83 4.58 6.86 -0.93
N LEU A 84 3.65 6.53 -1.82
CA LEU A 84 2.39 7.24 -2.06
C LEU A 84 1.22 6.27 -1.89
N TYR A 85 0.18 6.70 -1.20
CA TYR A 85 -0.87 5.77 -0.79
C TYR A 85 -2.20 5.98 -1.54
N ASN A 86 -2.50 7.18 -1.97
CA ASN A 86 -3.77 7.49 -2.61
C ASN A 86 -3.63 7.64 -4.13
N PRO A 87 -4.68 7.31 -4.91
CA PRO A 87 -4.64 7.33 -6.37
C PRO A 87 -4.28 8.69 -6.97
N MET A 88 -4.81 9.78 -6.39
CA MET A 88 -4.56 11.13 -6.90
C MET A 88 -3.10 11.55 -6.78
N SER A 89 -2.43 11.14 -5.71
CA SER A 89 -1.00 11.41 -5.55
C SER A 89 -0.15 10.64 -6.55
N ILE A 90 -0.56 9.41 -6.87
CA ILE A 90 0.10 8.59 -7.91
C ILE A 90 -0.14 9.22 -9.28
N LEU A 91 -1.38 9.65 -9.58
CA LEU A 91 -1.70 10.37 -10.81
C LEU A 91 -0.82 11.62 -10.98
N HIS A 92 -0.76 12.49 -9.96
CA HIS A 92 0.07 13.70 -10.00
C HIS A 92 1.57 13.38 -10.19
N SER A 93 2.04 12.25 -9.65
CA SER A 93 3.42 11.80 -9.87
C SER A 93 3.66 11.38 -11.30
N ILE A 94 2.71 10.65 -11.90
CA ILE A 94 2.77 10.24 -13.32
C ILE A 94 2.73 11.47 -14.24
N GLU A 95 1.82 12.42 -13.98
CA GLU A 95 1.75 13.69 -14.71
C GLU A 95 3.09 14.44 -14.65
N ARG A 96 3.68 14.52 -13.45
CA ARG A 96 4.99 15.17 -13.26
C ARG A 96 6.10 14.47 -14.06
N LEU A 97 6.10 13.14 -14.11
CA LEU A 97 7.05 12.36 -14.90
C LEU A 97 6.84 12.56 -16.41
N ILE A 98 5.62 12.66 -16.89
CA ILE A 98 5.29 12.92 -18.30
C ILE A 98 5.74 14.33 -18.68
N GLU A 99 5.32 15.34 -17.92
CA GLU A 99 5.61 16.75 -18.21
C GLU A 99 7.11 17.07 -18.05
N GLY A 100 7.78 16.44 -17.09
CA GLY A 100 9.17 16.75 -16.74
C GLY A 100 9.33 18.13 -16.11
N ARG A 101 8.27 18.74 -15.60
CA ARG A 101 8.27 20.05 -14.98
C ARG A 101 9.03 20.02 -13.66
N PRO A 102 10.11 20.78 -13.48
CA PRO A 102 10.89 20.76 -12.25
C PRO A 102 10.10 21.26 -11.04
N PHE A 103 10.50 20.83 -9.87
CA PHE A 103 10.06 21.41 -8.62
C PHE A 103 10.75 22.76 -8.40
N THR A 104 10.00 23.71 -7.85
CA THR A 104 10.43 25.10 -7.59
C THR A 104 10.20 25.45 -6.13
N GLU A 105 10.65 26.62 -5.70
CA GLU A 105 10.41 27.13 -4.35
C GLU A 105 8.90 27.18 -4.03
N ALA A 106 8.04 27.41 -5.02
CA ALA A 106 6.59 27.42 -4.84
C ALA A 106 6.01 26.04 -4.47
N ASP A 107 6.75 24.96 -4.70
CA ASP A 107 6.36 23.60 -4.29
C ASP A 107 6.87 23.29 -2.86
N CYS A 108 7.76 24.11 -2.29
CA CYS A 108 8.40 23.84 -1.01
C CYS A 108 7.51 24.23 0.18
N ILE A 109 7.44 23.34 1.13
CA ILE A 109 6.68 23.53 2.38
C ILE A 109 7.59 23.14 3.54
N GLN A 110 7.65 23.99 4.57
CA GLN A 110 8.30 23.62 5.82
C GLN A 110 7.44 22.59 6.56
N ILE A 111 8.05 21.56 7.11
CA ILE A 111 7.33 20.52 7.85
C ILE A 111 6.80 21.12 9.16
N GLY A 112 5.57 20.76 9.54
CA GLY A 112 4.94 21.25 10.77
C GLY A 112 5.42 20.55 12.04
N ALA A 113 4.79 20.88 13.17
CA ALA A 113 5.07 20.31 14.50
C ALA A 113 6.53 20.52 14.99
N GLY A 114 7.12 21.68 14.69
CA GLY A 114 8.47 22.04 15.14
C GLY A 114 9.63 21.44 14.34
N ASP A 115 9.33 20.71 13.26
CA ASP A 115 10.33 20.24 12.32
C ASP A 115 10.69 21.39 11.36
N THR A 116 11.95 21.79 11.31
CA THR A 116 12.42 22.94 10.53
C THR A 116 12.79 22.59 9.09
N ARG A 117 12.75 21.31 8.72
CA ARG A 117 13.12 20.82 7.40
C ARG A 117 12.07 21.17 6.34
N TRP A 118 12.51 21.15 5.10
CA TRP A 118 11.72 21.48 3.93
C TRP A 118 11.40 20.21 3.12
N CYS A 119 10.19 20.16 2.58
CA CYS A 119 9.71 19.07 1.73
C CYS A 119 8.67 19.64 0.75
N SER A 120 7.93 18.81 0.05
CA SER A 120 6.73 19.22 -0.71
C SER A 120 5.56 18.30 -0.44
N PHE A 121 4.36 18.78 -0.71
CA PHE A 121 3.13 17.97 -0.62
C PHE A 121 3.08 16.79 -1.61
N SER A 122 3.99 16.73 -2.57
CA SER A 122 4.08 15.65 -3.56
C SER A 122 5.03 14.53 -3.15
N HIS A 123 5.78 14.70 -2.04
CA HIS A 123 6.82 13.75 -1.64
C HIS A 123 6.51 13.09 -0.29
N HIS A 124 7.09 11.92 -0.11
CA HIS A 124 7.20 11.33 1.22
C HIS A 124 8.22 12.10 2.07
N THR A 125 8.05 12.08 3.40
CA THR A 125 8.94 12.81 4.34
C THR A 125 10.40 12.39 4.29
N SER A 126 10.73 11.25 3.68
CA SER A 126 12.12 10.84 3.42
C SER A 126 12.88 11.81 2.49
N PHE A 127 12.15 12.65 1.77
CA PHE A 127 12.73 13.72 0.95
C PHE A 127 13.08 14.98 1.73
N ALA A 128 12.64 15.11 2.99
CA ALA A 128 12.90 16.27 3.81
C ALA A 128 14.39 16.62 3.87
N SER A 129 14.69 17.91 3.74
CA SER A 129 16.03 18.47 3.69
C SER A 129 16.11 19.74 4.55
N ASP A 130 17.31 20.10 4.99
CA ASP A 130 17.51 21.20 5.94
C ASP A 130 17.33 22.60 5.28
N SER A 131 17.40 22.68 3.96
CA SER A 131 17.12 23.90 3.20
C SER A 131 16.27 23.65 1.96
N ILE A 132 15.69 24.72 1.41
CA ILE A 132 14.93 24.69 0.16
C ILE A 132 15.83 24.24 -0.98
N GLU A 133 17.03 24.77 -1.09
CA GLU A 133 17.99 24.44 -2.14
C GLU A 133 18.36 22.95 -2.11
N ALA A 134 18.66 22.42 -0.90
CA ALA A 134 18.99 21.00 -0.74
C ALA A 134 17.80 20.11 -1.11
N PHE A 135 16.57 20.50 -0.74
CA PHE A 135 15.37 19.80 -1.15
C PHE A 135 15.18 19.83 -2.67
N LEU A 136 15.30 21.00 -3.30
CA LEU A 136 15.12 21.16 -4.74
C LEU A 136 16.15 20.36 -5.54
N VAL A 137 17.42 20.36 -5.13
CA VAL A 137 18.45 19.53 -5.73
C VAL A 137 18.05 18.06 -5.68
N LYS A 138 17.68 17.56 -4.49
CA LYS A 138 17.29 16.17 -4.28
C LYS A 138 16.04 15.79 -5.09
N ALA A 139 15.00 16.63 -5.04
CA ALA A 139 13.72 16.37 -5.72
C ALA A 139 13.87 16.40 -7.24
N ASN A 140 14.63 17.36 -7.79
CA ASN A 140 14.82 17.49 -9.24
C ASN A 140 15.77 16.42 -9.78
N THR A 141 16.82 16.05 -9.06
CA THR A 141 17.68 14.90 -9.45
C THR A 141 16.86 13.60 -9.48
N ALA A 142 15.99 13.38 -8.48
CA ALA A 142 15.11 12.23 -8.48
C ALA A 142 14.11 12.27 -9.65
N LEU A 143 13.54 13.44 -9.94
CA LEU A 143 12.62 13.63 -11.08
C LEU A 143 13.30 13.31 -12.42
N GLU A 144 14.49 13.84 -12.69
CA GLU A 144 15.23 13.61 -13.93
C GLU A 144 15.55 12.12 -14.13
N SER A 145 16.10 11.49 -13.10
CA SER A 145 16.40 10.05 -13.12
C SER A 145 15.14 9.21 -13.32
N ALA A 146 14.08 9.49 -12.57
CA ALA A 146 12.82 8.76 -12.67
C ALA A 146 12.11 8.97 -14.00
N ARG A 147 12.16 10.20 -14.55
CA ARG A 147 11.59 10.52 -15.87
C ARG A 147 12.26 9.72 -16.98
N SER A 148 13.59 9.67 -17.00
CA SER A 148 14.32 8.86 -17.99
C SER A 148 13.85 7.40 -17.94
N ARG A 149 13.81 6.82 -16.74
CA ARG A 149 13.36 5.45 -16.53
C ARG A 149 11.89 5.24 -16.87
N PHE A 150 11.02 6.21 -16.58
CA PHE A 150 9.58 6.15 -16.88
C PHE A 150 9.33 6.14 -18.40
N LEU A 151 10.05 6.95 -19.16
CA LEU A 151 9.90 7.00 -20.61
C LEU A 151 10.42 5.75 -21.32
N GLU A 152 11.32 5.01 -20.68
CA GLU A 152 11.88 3.76 -21.18
C GLU A 152 11.16 2.51 -20.67
N CYS A 153 10.34 2.63 -19.61
CA CYS A 153 9.69 1.47 -19.01
C CYS A 153 8.62 0.87 -19.93
N ASN A 154 8.53 -0.46 -19.89
CA ASN A 154 7.49 -1.21 -20.61
C ASN A 154 6.48 -1.87 -19.66
N LYS A 155 6.72 -1.76 -18.36
CA LYS A 155 5.80 -2.23 -17.32
C LYS A 155 5.66 -1.16 -16.23
N VAL A 156 4.43 -0.85 -15.87
CA VAL A 156 4.12 -0.01 -14.72
C VAL A 156 3.28 -0.81 -13.74
N ILE A 157 3.72 -0.90 -12.49
CA ILE A 157 3.01 -1.57 -11.41
C ILE A 157 2.57 -0.52 -10.40
N ILE A 158 1.26 -0.42 -10.18
CA ILE A 158 0.67 0.54 -9.24
C ILE A 158 0.04 -0.21 -8.09
N THR A 159 0.37 0.20 -6.85
CA THR A 159 -0.26 -0.35 -5.65
C THR A 159 -0.96 0.74 -4.86
N LEU A 160 -2.27 0.66 -4.81
CA LEU A 160 -3.11 1.60 -4.08
C LEU A 160 -3.20 1.18 -2.61
N GLY A 161 -2.94 2.12 -1.70
CA GLY A 161 -3.00 1.85 -0.26
C GLY A 161 -4.33 2.30 0.37
N THR A 162 -4.98 3.32 -0.19
CA THR A 162 -6.20 3.90 0.35
C THR A 162 -6.92 4.75 -0.69
N SER A 163 -8.26 4.80 -0.61
CA SER A 163 -9.08 5.77 -1.35
C SER A 163 -9.24 7.10 -0.61
N TRP A 164 -8.73 7.21 0.62
CA TRP A 164 -8.75 8.47 1.34
C TRP A 164 -7.66 9.41 0.86
N CYS A 165 -8.03 10.67 0.60
CA CYS A 165 -7.13 11.75 0.23
C CYS A 165 -7.29 12.94 1.16
N PHE A 166 -6.32 13.84 1.13
CA PHE A 166 -6.37 15.11 1.82
C PHE A 166 -6.23 16.24 0.82
N ARG A 167 -7.20 17.15 0.81
CA ARG A 167 -7.15 18.38 0.01
C ARG A 167 -6.68 19.52 0.89
N HIS A 168 -5.59 20.15 0.53
CA HIS A 168 -5.11 21.36 1.20
C HIS A 168 -6.06 22.52 0.89
N ARG A 169 -6.63 23.14 1.93
CA ARG A 169 -7.73 24.12 1.80
C ARG A 169 -7.32 25.35 1.02
N THR A 170 -6.11 25.85 1.26
CA THR A 170 -5.64 27.09 0.64
C THR A 170 -5.31 26.90 -0.85
N SER A 171 -4.64 25.83 -1.22
CA SER A 171 -4.25 25.59 -2.62
C SER A 171 -5.26 24.75 -3.42
N GLY A 172 -6.24 24.13 -2.75
CA GLY A 172 -7.19 23.21 -3.38
C GLY A 172 -6.59 21.88 -3.87
N ARG A 173 -5.29 21.69 -3.73
CA ARG A 173 -4.56 20.49 -4.24
C ARG A 173 -4.78 19.29 -3.34
N ILE A 174 -4.90 18.12 -3.93
CA ILE A 174 -4.75 16.85 -3.21
C ILE A 174 -3.27 16.65 -2.91
N VAL A 175 -2.98 16.29 -1.67
CA VAL A 175 -1.61 16.14 -1.18
C VAL A 175 -1.28 14.67 -0.91
N SER A 176 -0.03 14.31 -1.15
CA SER A 176 0.48 12.98 -0.86
C SER A 176 0.81 12.80 0.63
N ASN A 177 1.19 13.89 1.27
CA ASN A 177 1.57 13.93 2.68
C ASN A 177 1.20 15.29 3.26
N CYS A 178 0.55 15.30 4.42
CA CYS A 178 0.19 16.54 5.12
C CYS A 178 1.40 17.20 5.82
N LEU A 179 2.57 16.59 5.81
CA LEU A 179 3.83 17.13 6.36
C LEU A 179 3.71 17.64 7.81
N LYS A 180 2.92 16.95 8.64
CA LYS A 180 2.65 17.33 10.03
C LYS A 180 2.08 18.76 10.20
N GLN A 181 1.52 19.34 9.15
CA GLN A 181 0.79 20.61 9.22
C GLN A 181 -0.51 20.44 10.01
N PRO A 182 -1.11 21.52 10.54
CA PRO A 182 -2.36 21.44 11.29
C PRO A 182 -3.46 20.73 10.50
N ALA A 183 -4.19 19.83 11.16
CA ALA A 183 -5.28 19.09 10.52
C ALA A 183 -6.40 20.00 9.98
N SER A 184 -6.57 21.21 10.56
CA SER A 184 -7.49 22.24 10.10
C SER A 184 -7.24 22.70 8.67
N ASP A 185 -6.00 22.57 8.18
CA ASP A 185 -5.60 23.06 6.87
C ASP A 185 -5.99 22.09 5.74
N PHE A 186 -6.52 20.93 6.11
CA PHE A 186 -6.89 19.89 5.17
C PHE A 186 -8.37 19.50 5.27
N LEU A 187 -8.92 19.13 4.14
CA LEU A 187 -10.20 18.46 4.04
C LEU A 187 -9.95 16.98 3.68
N ARG A 188 -10.41 16.07 4.54
CA ARG A 188 -10.34 14.63 4.26
C ARG A 188 -11.48 14.23 3.35
N LEU A 189 -11.15 13.57 2.25
CA LEU A 189 -12.08 13.11 1.21
C LEU A 189 -11.87 11.62 0.98
N ARG A 190 -12.93 10.93 0.60
CA ARG A 190 -12.84 9.53 0.13
C ARG A 190 -13.25 9.48 -1.32
N LEU A 191 -12.38 9.00 -2.18
CA LEU A 191 -12.68 8.78 -3.58
C LEU A 191 -13.65 7.60 -3.74
N SER A 192 -14.59 7.72 -4.65
CA SER A 192 -15.41 6.62 -5.16
C SER A 192 -14.60 5.73 -6.11
N CYS A 193 -15.17 4.59 -6.51
CA CYS A 193 -14.54 3.74 -7.52
C CYS A 193 -14.39 4.41 -8.88
N ASP A 194 -15.34 5.32 -9.22
CA ASP A 194 -15.33 6.03 -10.51
C ASP A 194 -14.31 7.19 -10.55
N GLU A 195 -13.83 7.62 -9.37
CA GLU A 195 -12.80 8.67 -9.24
C GLU A 195 -11.38 8.09 -9.16
N VAL A 196 -11.25 6.77 -9.06
CA VAL A 196 -9.98 6.04 -8.99
C VAL A 196 -9.63 5.44 -10.35
#